data_9bba52dbb970f053bd080e7430fa1112
#
_entry.id   9bba52dbb970f053bd080e7430fa1112
#
_cell.length_a   1.000
_cell.length_b   1.000
_cell.length_c   1.000
_cell.angle_alpha   90.00
_cell.angle_beta   90.00
_cell.angle_gamma   90.00
#
_symmetry.space_group_name_H-M   'P 1'
#
loop_
_entity.id
_entity.type
_entity.pdbx_description
1 polymer ?
#
loop_
_entity_poly.entity_id
_entity_poly.type
_entity_poly.pdbx_seq_one_letter_code
_entity_poly.pdbx_strand_id
1 'polypeptide(L)'
;MKRCLGGRPLDHSLTRRVQGLLGRLPPFLQAKILDHALDQRMHQSFPEIDPHWRLSPAPPDSNSTAIFNERFIPLMGSGAIRSVSGIARFTESGFETDDGRNIEIDAIIFASGYRFDYSILSREADPTSRPTPEWDSSPHFNGLPYPWLYQTLFSTGYADSLAFIGPCAGYTFATFKHADLASQAIAQVWRGSFTLPSKREMDDWCETNYRRSLGSIKSHHVPKTGSDARKLERWLNQVAGNGLDARLGWGTEGWELWWKDRELYKLLTNGVDTPFAQRLFDGRLGSRMRWEGARRAIYRANGRNYHGVKEVEVEGDSERVEGDATAAG
;
A
#
# COMPACT_ATOMS: atom_id res chain seq x y z
N MET A 1 13.36 12.02 1.60
CA MET A 1 13.09 12.22 3.04
C MET A 1 13.86 11.20 3.85
N LYS A 2 14.40 11.56 5.01
CA LYS A 2 15.04 10.59 5.91
C LYS A 2 14.01 9.65 6.51
N ARG A 3 14.32 8.35 6.56
CA ARG A 3 13.45 7.35 7.17
C ARG A 3 13.29 7.58 8.68
N CYS A 4 14.37 7.94 9.34
CA CYS A 4 14.39 8.24 10.77
C CYS A 4 14.64 9.74 11.01
N LEU A 5 13.86 10.34 11.88
CA LEU A 5 14.07 11.69 12.40
C LEU A 5 14.03 11.65 13.92
N GLY A 6 15.06 12.21 14.57
CA GLY A 6 15.18 12.12 16.03
C GLY A 6 15.24 10.66 16.56
N GLY A 7 15.84 9.75 15.76
CA GLY A 7 15.98 8.33 16.13
C GLY A 7 14.71 7.48 15.98
N ARG A 8 13.59 8.05 15.49
CA ARG A 8 12.33 7.32 15.32
C ARG A 8 11.98 7.18 13.84
N PRO A 9 11.72 5.96 13.34
CA PRO A 9 11.20 5.73 12.00
C PRO A 9 9.83 6.40 11.81
N LEU A 10 9.50 6.78 10.56
CA LEU A 10 8.20 7.39 10.24
C LEU A 10 7.03 6.43 10.54
N ASP A 11 7.24 5.14 10.32
CA ASP A 11 6.26 4.09 10.59
C ASP A 11 5.73 4.13 12.04
N HIS A 12 6.59 4.55 12.99
CA HIS A 12 6.20 4.76 14.39
C HIS A 12 5.34 6.00 14.62
N SER A 13 5.23 6.89 13.65
CA SER A 13 4.39 8.09 13.73
C SER A 13 2.99 7.87 13.17
N LEU A 14 2.85 6.97 12.18
CA LEU A 14 1.58 6.62 11.53
C LEU A 14 0.91 5.40 12.19
N THR A 15 0.76 5.46 13.51
CA THR A 15 0.12 4.38 14.28
C THR A 15 -1.37 4.28 13.95
N ARG A 16 -2.00 3.12 14.22
CA ARG A 16 -3.45 2.93 14.04
C ARG A 16 -4.28 3.99 14.77
N ARG A 17 -3.84 4.43 15.94
CA ARG A 17 -4.51 5.49 16.71
C ARG A 17 -4.46 6.82 15.97
N VAL A 18 -3.29 7.23 15.46
CA VAL A 18 -3.13 8.45 14.67
C VAL A 18 -3.96 8.38 13.39
N GLN A 19 -3.89 7.26 12.66
CA GLN A 19 -4.69 7.03 11.47
C GLN A 19 -6.21 7.06 11.78
N GLY A 20 -6.63 6.50 12.90
CA GLY A 20 -8.02 6.51 13.35
C GLY A 20 -8.52 7.91 13.70
N LEU A 21 -7.68 8.76 14.32
CA LEU A 21 -8.01 10.15 14.62
C LEU A 21 -8.07 11.00 13.34
N LEU A 22 -7.06 10.89 12.47
CA LEU A 22 -7.06 11.57 11.17
C LEU A 22 -8.30 11.17 10.37
N GLY A 23 -8.71 9.91 10.46
CA GLY A 23 -9.86 9.38 9.76
C GLY A 23 -11.22 9.95 10.13
N ARG A 24 -11.32 10.66 11.22
CA ARG A 24 -12.56 11.36 11.62
C ARG A 24 -12.66 12.74 10.99
N LEU A 25 -11.58 13.24 10.41
CA LEU A 25 -11.57 14.54 9.75
C LEU A 25 -12.10 14.42 8.31
N PRO A 26 -12.64 15.51 7.73
CA PRO A 26 -12.93 15.56 6.31
C PRO A 26 -11.71 15.24 5.44
N PRO A 27 -11.85 14.57 4.28
CA PRO A 27 -10.72 14.12 3.45
C PRO A 27 -9.76 15.24 3.06
N PHE A 28 -10.27 16.42 2.74
CA PHE A 28 -9.43 17.58 2.38
C PHE A 28 -8.53 18.06 3.53
N LEU A 29 -9.04 17.97 4.76
CA LEU A 29 -8.28 18.39 5.95
C LEU A 29 -7.22 17.34 6.31
N GLN A 30 -7.54 16.05 6.15
CA GLN A 30 -6.57 14.97 6.31
C GLN A 30 -5.40 15.12 5.34
N ALA A 31 -5.68 15.37 4.04
CA ALA A 31 -4.67 15.59 3.03
C ALA A 31 -3.77 16.77 3.41
N LYS A 32 -4.35 17.93 3.76
CA LYS A 32 -3.57 19.10 4.17
C LYS A 32 -2.67 18.86 5.39
N ILE A 33 -3.18 18.16 6.40
CA ILE A 33 -2.38 17.87 7.60
C ILE A 33 -1.22 16.93 7.25
N LEU A 34 -1.48 15.90 6.44
CA LEU A 34 -0.46 14.92 6.06
C LEU A 34 0.59 15.57 5.15
N ASP A 35 0.16 16.28 4.12
CA ASP A 35 1.05 17.00 3.19
C ASP A 35 1.93 17.99 3.94
N HIS A 36 1.35 18.77 4.86
CA HIS A 36 2.11 19.73 5.69
C HIS A 36 3.12 19.03 6.61
N ALA A 37 2.72 17.93 7.26
CA ALA A 37 3.61 17.18 8.14
C ALA A 37 4.79 16.54 7.38
N LEU A 38 4.55 16.06 6.16
CA LEU A 38 5.58 15.48 5.31
C LEU A 38 6.51 16.54 4.73
N ASP A 39 5.97 17.68 4.31
CA ASP A 39 6.74 18.82 3.83
C ASP A 39 7.67 19.37 4.93
N GLN A 40 7.13 19.61 6.14
CA GLN A 40 7.95 19.99 7.29
C GLN A 40 9.05 18.97 7.57
N ARG A 41 8.73 17.67 7.49
CA ARG A 41 9.72 16.61 7.71
C ARG A 41 10.80 16.57 6.65
N MET A 42 10.44 16.88 5.41
CA MET A 42 11.41 17.00 4.31
C MET A 42 12.37 18.16 4.57
N HIS A 43 11.87 19.33 4.90
CA HIS A 43 12.70 20.52 5.20
C HIS A 43 13.57 20.32 6.45
N GLN A 44 13.06 19.69 7.50
CA GLN A 44 13.86 19.33 8.68
C GLN A 44 14.95 18.29 8.37
N SER A 45 14.70 17.41 7.42
CA SER A 45 15.68 16.39 7.01
C SER A 45 16.78 16.98 6.13
N PHE A 46 16.44 17.97 5.33
CA PHE A 46 17.30 18.60 4.31
C PHE A 46 17.00 20.09 4.24
N PRO A 47 17.59 20.88 5.16
CA PRO A 47 17.32 22.32 5.24
C PRO A 47 17.85 23.10 4.02
N GLU A 48 18.83 22.54 3.31
CA GLU A 48 19.50 23.18 2.16
C GLU A 48 19.14 22.48 0.85
N ILE A 49 17.85 22.51 0.47
CA ILE A 49 17.44 22.02 -0.85
C ILE A 49 17.58 23.17 -1.84
N ASP A 50 18.47 23.02 -2.84
CA ASP A 50 18.62 23.98 -3.91
C ASP A 50 17.35 24.02 -4.77
N PRO A 51 16.74 25.19 -4.98
CA PRO A 51 15.57 25.36 -5.85
C PRO A 51 15.78 24.87 -7.29
N HIS A 52 17.03 24.91 -7.79
CA HIS A 52 17.37 24.43 -9.13
C HIS A 52 17.20 22.91 -9.28
N TRP A 53 17.16 22.15 -8.19
CA TRP A 53 16.89 20.72 -8.25
C TRP A 53 15.43 20.39 -8.54
N ARG A 54 14.52 21.35 -8.47
CA ARG A 54 13.09 21.19 -8.74
C ARG A 54 12.43 20.09 -7.88
N LEU A 55 12.91 19.94 -6.67
CA LEU A 55 12.37 18.98 -5.68
C LEU A 55 11.29 19.61 -4.78
N SER A 56 11.16 20.94 -4.81
CA SER A 56 10.16 21.68 -4.04
C SER A 56 9.47 22.70 -4.94
N PRO A 57 8.13 22.86 -4.85
CA PRO A 57 7.25 22.09 -3.98
C PRO A 57 7.15 20.62 -4.44
N ALA A 58 7.20 19.71 -3.47
CA ALA A 58 6.97 18.30 -3.76
C ALA A 58 5.50 18.10 -4.20
N PRO A 59 5.21 17.14 -5.10
CA PRO A 59 3.84 16.75 -5.36
C PRO A 59 3.14 16.37 -4.05
N PRO A 60 1.87 16.78 -3.83
CA PRO A 60 1.13 16.39 -2.63
C PRO A 60 1.19 14.87 -2.42
N ASP A 61 1.32 14.43 -1.17
CA ASP A 61 1.42 13.00 -0.84
C ASP A 61 0.13 12.25 -1.21
N SER A 62 -0.98 12.96 -1.29
CA SER A 62 -2.21 12.48 -1.89
C SER A 62 -2.05 12.05 -3.36
N ASN A 63 -1.02 12.50 -4.05
CA ASN A 63 -0.78 12.33 -5.48
C ASN A 63 0.44 11.48 -5.81
N SER A 64 1.36 11.31 -4.87
CA SER A 64 2.57 10.50 -5.07
C SER A 64 2.97 9.78 -3.79
N THR A 65 3.70 8.67 -3.92
CA THR A 65 4.25 7.97 -2.76
C THR A 65 5.61 8.58 -2.41
N ALA A 66 5.75 9.02 -1.16
CA ALA A 66 7.01 9.56 -0.67
C ALA A 66 8.11 8.49 -0.70
N ILE A 67 9.28 8.84 -1.26
CA ILE A 67 10.45 7.96 -1.31
C ILE A 67 11.39 8.33 -0.16
N PHE A 68 11.76 7.31 0.63
CA PHE A 68 12.72 7.45 1.71
C PHE A 68 14.12 7.12 1.21
N ASN A 69 14.97 8.12 1.06
CA ASN A 69 16.35 7.95 0.66
C ASN A 69 17.23 9.01 1.34
N GLU A 70 18.20 8.56 2.13
CA GLU A 70 19.09 9.45 2.87
C GLU A 70 20.28 9.91 2.04
N ARG A 71 20.60 9.19 0.96
CA ARG A 71 21.76 9.49 0.10
C ARG A 71 21.43 10.42 -1.08
N PHE A 72 20.17 10.52 -1.47
CA PHE A 72 19.75 11.24 -2.68
C PHE A 72 20.17 12.71 -2.64
N ILE A 73 19.84 13.44 -1.59
CA ILE A 73 20.18 14.86 -1.45
C ILE A 73 21.70 15.10 -1.37
N PRO A 74 22.49 14.35 -0.58
CA PRO A 74 23.96 14.44 -0.64
C PRO A 74 24.55 14.19 -2.03
N LEU A 75 24.00 13.26 -2.80
CA LEU A 75 24.45 12.99 -4.19
C LEU A 75 24.09 14.14 -5.14
N MET A 76 22.95 14.79 -4.95
CA MET A 76 22.60 16.02 -5.67
C MET A 76 23.57 17.15 -5.31
N GLY A 77 23.83 17.35 -4.02
CA GLY A 77 24.75 18.39 -3.53
C GLY A 77 26.20 18.21 -4.00
N SER A 78 26.65 16.98 -4.15
CA SER A 78 27.98 16.68 -4.71
C SER A 78 28.05 16.77 -6.24
N GLY A 79 26.92 16.94 -6.94
CA GLY A 79 26.83 16.94 -8.40
C GLY A 79 26.90 15.53 -9.03
N ALA A 80 26.94 14.46 -8.23
CA ALA A 80 26.89 13.08 -8.71
C ALA A 80 25.53 12.74 -9.36
N ILE A 81 24.47 13.41 -8.92
CA ILE A 81 23.15 13.39 -9.57
C ILE A 81 22.82 14.83 -9.96
N ARG A 82 22.38 15.01 -11.20
CA ARG A 82 21.94 16.31 -11.73
C ARG A 82 20.47 16.23 -12.14
N SER A 83 19.69 17.20 -11.70
CA SER A 83 18.33 17.39 -12.20
C SER A 83 18.39 18.12 -13.53
N VAL A 84 17.59 17.68 -14.48
CA VAL A 84 17.42 18.30 -15.78
C VAL A 84 15.94 18.59 -16.03
N SER A 85 15.64 19.45 -17.00
CA SER A 85 14.28 19.64 -17.52
C SER A 85 13.81 18.37 -18.25
N GLY A 86 12.56 18.35 -18.69
CA GLY A 86 12.02 17.24 -19.47
C GLY A 86 12.86 16.91 -20.71
N ILE A 87 12.67 15.71 -21.26
CA ILE A 87 13.33 15.27 -22.49
C ILE A 87 12.43 15.64 -23.67
N ALA A 88 12.90 16.56 -24.53
CA ALA A 88 12.20 16.94 -25.74
C ALA A 88 12.32 15.87 -26.83
N ARG A 89 13.54 15.35 -27.05
CA ARG A 89 13.80 14.29 -28.02
C ARG A 89 15.11 13.55 -27.73
N PHE A 90 15.19 12.32 -28.17
CA PHE A 90 16.43 11.53 -28.17
C PHE A 90 17.28 11.86 -29.40
N THR A 91 18.61 11.82 -29.23
CA THR A 91 19.60 12.00 -30.27
C THR A 91 20.45 10.72 -30.40
N GLU A 92 21.39 10.66 -31.34
CA GLU A 92 22.25 9.49 -31.52
C GLU A 92 23.15 9.21 -30.31
N SER A 93 23.59 10.26 -29.59
CA SER A 93 24.52 10.14 -28.45
C SER A 93 23.90 10.52 -27.12
N GLY A 94 22.60 10.87 -27.07
CA GLY A 94 21.98 11.33 -25.85
C GLY A 94 20.56 11.85 -26.02
N PHE A 95 20.27 13.02 -25.47
CA PHE A 95 18.97 13.65 -25.59
C PHE A 95 19.05 15.19 -25.52
N GLU A 96 18.07 15.84 -26.13
CA GLU A 96 17.83 17.27 -25.99
C GLU A 96 16.76 17.49 -24.93
N THR A 97 17.02 18.42 -24.02
CA THR A 97 16.07 18.81 -22.96
C THR A 97 15.07 19.85 -23.47
N ASP A 98 13.93 20.02 -22.77
CA ASP A 98 12.91 21.02 -23.11
C ASP A 98 13.44 22.46 -23.10
N ASP A 99 14.55 22.71 -22.38
CA ASP A 99 15.24 24.00 -22.35
C ASP A 99 16.37 24.12 -23.40
N GLY A 100 16.42 23.18 -24.36
CA GLY A 100 17.30 23.22 -25.53
C GLY A 100 18.75 22.78 -25.29
N ARG A 101 19.07 22.17 -24.16
CA ARG A 101 20.41 21.65 -23.88
C ARG A 101 20.56 20.24 -24.44
N ASN A 102 21.70 19.95 -25.08
CA ASN A 102 22.07 18.60 -25.47
C ASN A 102 22.91 17.95 -24.37
N ILE A 103 22.52 16.74 -23.98
CA ILE A 103 23.17 15.95 -22.93
C ILE A 103 23.58 14.61 -23.53
N GLU A 104 24.86 14.33 -23.52
CA GLU A 104 25.41 13.04 -23.92
C GLU A 104 25.28 12.04 -22.78
N ILE A 105 24.91 10.80 -23.11
CA ILE A 105 24.70 9.72 -22.15
C ILE A 105 25.12 8.38 -22.75
N ASP A 106 25.57 7.48 -21.89
CA ASP A 106 25.94 6.11 -22.27
C ASP A 106 24.78 5.13 -22.11
N ALA A 107 23.85 5.39 -21.17
CA ALA A 107 22.74 4.52 -20.89
C ALA A 107 21.50 5.26 -20.41
N ILE A 108 20.32 4.69 -20.67
CA ILE A 108 19.03 5.19 -20.22
C ILE A 108 18.37 4.12 -19.35
N ILE A 109 17.91 4.51 -18.16
CA ILE A 109 17.10 3.67 -17.28
C ILE A 109 15.70 4.27 -17.21
N PHE A 110 14.73 3.57 -17.79
CA PHE A 110 13.33 3.97 -17.70
C PHE A 110 12.75 3.50 -16.38
N ALA A 111 12.52 4.41 -15.45
CA ALA A 111 11.84 4.18 -14.17
C ALA A 111 10.46 4.85 -14.13
N SER A 112 9.74 4.84 -15.26
CA SER A 112 8.48 5.55 -15.49
C SER A 112 7.24 4.81 -14.97
N GLY A 113 7.42 3.69 -14.26
CA GLY A 113 6.33 2.86 -13.72
C GLY A 113 5.97 1.69 -14.63
N TYR A 114 4.85 1.06 -14.33
CA TYR A 114 4.36 -0.14 -15.02
C TYR A 114 3.02 0.14 -15.70
N ARG A 115 2.78 -0.56 -16.80
CA ARG A 115 1.44 -0.72 -17.37
C ARG A 115 0.89 -2.05 -16.91
N PHE A 116 -0.38 -2.07 -16.54
CA PHE A 116 -1.07 -3.30 -16.24
C PHE A 116 -1.53 -3.95 -17.56
N ASP A 117 -1.22 -5.22 -17.71
CA ASP A 117 -1.61 -6.02 -18.85
C ASP A 117 -2.53 -7.15 -18.39
N TYR A 118 -3.74 -7.18 -18.90
CA TYR A 118 -4.75 -8.19 -18.63
C TYR A 118 -4.97 -9.14 -19.81
N SER A 119 -4.08 -9.13 -20.82
CA SER A 119 -4.20 -9.92 -22.06
C SER A 119 -4.20 -11.44 -21.84
N ILE A 120 -3.77 -11.90 -20.65
CA ILE A 120 -3.89 -13.30 -20.23
C ILE A 120 -5.35 -13.73 -20.01
N LEU A 121 -6.27 -12.77 -19.83
CA LEU A 121 -7.68 -13.03 -19.57
C LEU A 121 -8.49 -12.95 -20.85
N SER A 122 -9.64 -13.64 -20.88
CA SER A 122 -10.63 -13.39 -21.90
C SER A 122 -11.19 -11.96 -21.77
N ARG A 123 -11.74 -11.43 -22.85
CA ARG A 123 -12.32 -10.09 -22.86
C ARG A 123 -13.42 -9.89 -21.80
N GLU A 124 -14.20 -10.94 -21.53
CA GLU A 124 -15.28 -10.91 -20.52
C GLU A 124 -14.74 -10.88 -19.09
N ALA A 125 -13.54 -11.45 -18.88
CA ALA A 125 -12.89 -11.50 -17.57
C ALA A 125 -11.94 -10.31 -17.32
N ASP A 126 -11.56 -9.58 -18.38
CA ASP A 126 -10.72 -8.39 -18.30
C ASP A 126 -11.46 -7.25 -17.55
N PRO A 127 -10.99 -6.81 -16.39
CA PRO A 127 -11.65 -5.76 -15.60
C PRO A 127 -11.63 -4.40 -16.30
N THR A 128 -10.85 -4.22 -17.35
CA THR A 128 -10.71 -2.95 -18.10
C THR A 128 -11.49 -2.95 -19.42
N SER A 129 -12.19 -4.04 -19.75
CA SER A 129 -12.92 -4.20 -21.01
C SER A 129 -14.14 -3.27 -21.17
N ARG A 130 -14.67 -2.74 -20.06
CA ARG A 130 -15.81 -1.81 -20.09
C ARG A 130 -15.33 -0.43 -20.50
N PRO A 131 -15.98 0.22 -21.51
CA PRO A 131 -15.60 1.56 -21.96
C PRO A 131 -15.70 2.61 -20.86
N THR A 132 -14.70 3.49 -20.77
CA THR A 132 -14.60 4.58 -19.81
C THR A 132 -14.25 5.91 -20.50
N PRO A 133 -15.09 6.42 -21.44
CA PRO A 133 -14.73 7.55 -22.30
C PRO A 133 -14.38 8.83 -21.53
N GLU A 134 -15.03 9.11 -20.40
CA GLU A 134 -14.71 10.29 -19.58
C GLU A 134 -13.35 10.15 -18.86
N TRP A 135 -12.96 8.94 -18.50
CA TRP A 135 -11.66 8.64 -17.90
C TRP A 135 -10.57 8.70 -18.97
N ASP A 136 -10.80 8.04 -20.10
CA ASP A 136 -9.85 7.92 -21.21
C ASP A 136 -9.56 9.27 -21.91
N SER A 137 -10.52 10.19 -21.89
CA SER A 137 -10.35 11.55 -22.44
C SER A 137 -9.64 12.52 -21.50
N SER A 138 -9.37 12.13 -20.25
CA SER A 138 -8.65 12.99 -19.30
C SER A 138 -7.19 13.17 -19.71
N PRO A 139 -6.65 14.40 -19.77
CA PRO A 139 -5.22 14.61 -20.05
C PRO A 139 -4.30 13.98 -19.00
N HIS A 140 -4.82 13.62 -17.84
CA HIS A 140 -4.09 12.97 -16.75
C HIS A 140 -4.31 11.46 -16.66
N PHE A 141 -4.95 10.89 -17.65
CA PHE A 141 -5.20 9.47 -17.78
C PHE A 141 -3.90 8.62 -17.81
N ASN A 142 -2.83 9.15 -18.46
CA ASN A 142 -1.49 8.53 -18.53
C ASN A 142 -1.49 7.09 -19.08
N GLY A 143 -2.50 6.71 -19.87
CA GLY A 143 -2.64 5.34 -20.41
C GLY A 143 -3.01 4.29 -19.36
N LEU A 144 -3.52 4.68 -18.20
CA LEU A 144 -3.93 3.76 -17.14
C LEU A 144 -5.43 3.44 -17.27
N PRO A 145 -5.82 2.25 -17.77
CA PRO A 145 -7.22 1.89 -17.91
C PRO A 145 -7.89 1.74 -16.54
N TYR A 146 -9.19 2.06 -16.47
CA TYR A 146 -9.95 1.93 -15.22
C TYR A 146 -10.46 0.51 -15.02
N PRO A 147 -10.09 -0.18 -13.91
CA PRO A 147 -10.54 -1.53 -13.64
C PRO A 147 -11.87 -1.54 -12.90
N TRP A 148 -12.86 -2.24 -13.43
CA TRP A 148 -14.18 -2.45 -12.82
C TRP A 148 -14.14 -3.64 -11.87
N LEU A 149 -13.68 -3.41 -10.63
CA LEU A 149 -13.54 -4.42 -9.60
C LEU A 149 -14.28 -4.03 -8.32
N TYR A 150 -15.15 -4.90 -7.83
CA TYR A 150 -15.79 -4.70 -6.54
C TYR A 150 -14.74 -4.74 -5.42
N GLN A 151 -14.78 -3.72 -4.54
CA GLN A 151 -13.78 -3.51 -3.50
C GLN A 151 -12.33 -3.52 -4.03
N THR A 152 -12.15 -3.16 -5.30
CA THR A 152 -10.86 -3.19 -6.00
C THR A 152 -10.19 -4.57 -6.07
N LEU A 153 -10.93 -5.64 -5.83
CA LEU A 153 -10.45 -7.02 -5.76
C LEU A 153 -11.23 -7.99 -6.65
N PHE A 154 -12.57 -7.97 -6.58
CA PHE A 154 -13.38 -9.02 -7.19
C PHE A 154 -13.95 -8.60 -8.54
N SER A 155 -13.79 -9.46 -9.54
CA SER A 155 -14.58 -9.35 -10.77
C SER A 155 -16.07 -9.50 -10.45
N THR A 156 -16.91 -8.58 -10.89
CA THR A 156 -18.36 -8.69 -10.63
C THR A 156 -19.06 -9.79 -11.41
N GLY A 157 -18.42 -10.28 -12.48
CA GLY A 157 -18.91 -11.41 -13.29
C GLY A 157 -18.40 -12.78 -12.83
N TYR A 158 -17.26 -12.81 -12.15
CA TYR A 158 -16.54 -14.05 -11.79
C TYR A 158 -16.02 -14.01 -10.35
N ALA A 159 -16.81 -13.45 -9.44
CA ALA A 159 -16.37 -13.19 -8.06
C ALA A 159 -16.07 -14.46 -7.25
N ASP A 160 -16.61 -15.60 -7.66
CA ASP A 160 -16.40 -16.93 -7.08
C ASP A 160 -15.08 -17.60 -7.53
N SER A 161 -14.42 -17.08 -8.55
CA SER A 161 -13.27 -17.71 -9.18
C SER A 161 -12.14 -16.75 -9.60
N LEU A 162 -12.43 -15.45 -9.68
CA LEU A 162 -11.46 -14.45 -10.15
C LEU A 162 -11.37 -13.24 -9.21
N ALA A 163 -10.18 -13.01 -8.70
CA ALA A 163 -9.86 -11.85 -7.89
C ALA A 163 -8.45 -11.28 -8.24
N PHE A 164 -8.26 -10.00 -7.99
CA PHE A 164 -7.05 -9.26 -8.36
C PHE A 164 -6.40 -8.67 -7.10
N ILE A 165 -5.13 -8.98 -6.85
CA ILE A 165 -4.36 -8.43 -5.74
C ILE A 165 -3.28 -7.51 -6.29
N GLY A 166 -3.16 -6.32 -5.73
CA GLY A 166 -2.05 -5.40 -5.99
C GLY A 166 -2.43 -4.17 -6.80
N PRO A 167 -2.58 -4.22 -8.13
CA PRO A 167 -2.66 -3.00 -8.96
C PRO A 167 -3.77 -2.02 -8.58
N CYS A 168 -4.88 -2.56 -8.11
CA CYS A 168 -6.07 -1.78 -7.78
C CYS A 168 -6.19 -1.47 -6.29
N ALA A 169 -5.26 -1.95 -5.47
CA ALA A 169 -5.31 -1.81 -4.01
C ALA A 169 -5.20 -0.37 -3.52
N GLY A 170 -5.00 0.56 -4.45
CA GLY A 170 -4.84 1.96 -4.12
C GLY A 170 -3.48 2.23 -3.45
N TYR A 171 -3.18 3.48 -3.29
CA TYR A 171 -1.95 3.94 -2.65
C TYR A 171 -2.01 3.70 -1.14
N THR A 172 -1.73 2.47 -0.71
CA THR A 172 -1.54 2.16 0.71
C THR A 172 -0.05 2.18 1.02
N PHE A 173 0.32 2.81 2.13
CA PHE A 173 1.72 2.82 2.59
C PHE A 173 2.25 1.42 2.96
N ALA A 174 1.38 0.42 3.02
CA ALA A 174 1.69 -0.94 3.45
C ALA A 174 1.18 -1.99 2.45
N THR A 175 1.75 -2.00 1.24
CA THR A 175 1.34 -2.88 0.13
C THR A 175 1.31 -4.36 0.53
N PHE A 176 2.35 -4.85 1.21
CA PHE A 176 2.41 -6.26 1.64
C PHE A 176 1.36 -6.61 2.69
N LYS A 177 1.10 -5.71 3.67
CA LYS A 177 0.02 -5.87 4.64
C LYS A 177 -1.33 -5.96 3.94
N HIS A 178 -1.55 -5.10 2.96
CA HIS A 178 -2.79 -5.06 2.19
C HIS A 178 -2.98 -6.34 1.37
N ALA A 179 -1.94 -6.80 0.66
CA ALA A 179 -2.00 -8.03 -0.12
C ALA A 179 -2.25 -9.26 0.76
N ASP A 180 -1.61 -9.34 1.93
CA ASP A 180 -1.84 -10.42 2.89
C ASP A 180 -3.29 -10.42 3.42
N LEU A 181 -3.83 -9.25 3.75
CA LEU A 181 -5.21 -9.12 4.22
C LEU A 181 -6.23 -9.40 3.11
N ALA A 182 -5.95 -8.93 1.88
CA ALA A 182 -6.78 -9.20 0.72
C ALA A 182 -6.84 -10.70 0.41
N SER A 183 -5.70 -11.41 0.45
CA SER A 183 -5.67 -12.86 0.23
C SER A 183 -6.45 -13.63 1.31
N GLN A 184 -6.41 -13.18 2.57
CA GLN A 184 -7.25 -13.76 3.64
C GLN A 184 -8.74 -13.57 3.33
N ALA A 185 -9.14 -12.37 2.89
CA ALA A 185 -10.54 -12.07 2.55
C ALA A 185 -11.02 -12.90 1.35
N ILE A 186 -10.22 -12.99 0.29
CA ILE A 186 -10.52 -13.81 -0.90
C ILE A 186 -10.72 -15.27 -0.50
N ALA A 187 -9.82 -15.81 0.32
CA ALA A 187 -9.93 -17.18 0.79
C ALA A 187 -11.25 -17.43 1.57
N GLN A 188 -11.72 -16.49 2.38
CA GLN A 188 -12.99 -16.64 3.11
C GLN A 188 -14.22 -16.57 2.18
N VAL A 189 -14.18 -15.75 1.14
CA VAL A 189 -15.22 -15.70 0.11
C VAL A 189 -15.28 -17.02 -0.65
N TRP A 190 -14.16 -17.50 -1.17
CA TRP A 190 -14.13 -18.71 -2.01
C TRP A 190 -14.40 -20.01 -1.25
N ARG A 191 -14.13 -20.04 0.05
CA ARG A 191 -14.55 -21.19 0.87
C ARG A 191 -16.00 -21.11 1.37
N GLY A 192 -16.75 -20.05 1.02
CA GLY A 192 -18.14 -19.87 1.42
C GLY A 192 -18.38 -19.37 2.85
N SER A 193 -17.31 -18.92 3.56
CA SER A 193 -17.47 -18.35 4.92
C SER A 193 -17.97 -16.92 4.93
N PHE A 194 -17.92 -16.25 3.79
CA PHE A 194 -18.48 -14.91 3.58
C PHE A 194 -19.16 -14.85 2.21
N THR A 195 -20.40 -14.38 2.20
CA THR A 195 -21.17 -14.19 0.96
C THR A 195 -21.03 -12.75 0.49
N LEU A 196 -20.55 -12.57 -0.75
CA LEU A 196 -20.53 -11.26 -1.40
C LEU A 196 -21.95 -10.77 -1.69
N PRO A 197 -22.14 -9.46 -1.84
CA PRO A 197 -23.40 -8.89 -2.31
C PRO A 197 -23.79 -9.43 -3.70
N SER A 198 -25.04 -9.20 -4.09
CA SER A 198 -25.48 -9.53 -5.45
C SER A 198 -24.64 -8.83 -6.51
N LYS A 199 -24.57 -9.40 -7.72
CA LYS A 199 -23.86 -8.79 -8.85
C LYS A 199 -24.28 -7.33 -9.05
N ARG A 200 -25.57 -7.03 -8.95
CA ARG A 200 -26.09 -5.67 -9.09
C ARG A 200 -25.53 -4.71 -8.05
N GLU A 201 -25.51 -5.11 -6.78
CA GLU A 201 -24.96 -4.27 -5.70
C GLU A 201 -23.44 -4.07 -5.86
N MET A 202 -22.72 -5.09 -6.35
CA MET A 202 -21.30 -4.97 -6.68
C MET A 202 -21.06 -3.99 -7.84
N ASP A 203 -21.88 -4.08 -8.90
CA ASP A 203 -21.81 -3.17 -10.05
C ASP A 203 -22.14 -1.72 -9.64
N ASP A 204 -23.15 -1.50 -8.77
CA ASP A 204 -23.51 -0.18 -8.23
C ASP A 204 -22.37 0.42 -7.40
N TRP A 205 -21.68 -0.42 -6.62
CA TRP A 205 -20.48 0.00 -5.89
C TRP A 205 -19.34 0.41 -6.84
N CYS A 206 -19.09 -0.39 -7.88
CA CYS A 206 -18.08 -0.08 -8.90
C CYS A 206 -18.36 1.25 -9.60
N GLU A 207 -19.62 1.53 -9.96
CA GLU A 207 -20.05 2.79 -10.55
C GLU A 207 -19.80 3.97 -9.61
N THR A 208 -20.14 3.82 -8.32
CA THR A 208 -19.89 4.84 -7.29
C THR A 208 -18.40 5.13 -7.15
N ASN A 209 -17.56 4.07 -7.13
CA ASN A 209 -16.11 4.21 -7.05
C ASN A 209 -15.51 4.85 -8.31
N TYR A 210 -16.04 4.53 -9.48
CA TYR A 210 -15.65 5.16 -10.75
C TYR A 210 -15.90 6.67 -10.75
N ARG A 211 -17.11 7.10 -10.35
CA ARG A 211 -17.45 8.53 -10.25
C ARG A 211 -16.56 9.27 -9.26
N ARG A 212 -16.22 8.63 -8.14
CA ARG A 212 -15.26 9.19 -7.18
C ARG A 212 -13.88 9.35 -7.80
N SER A 213 -13.42 8.35 -8.55
CA SER A 213 -12.13 8.37 -9.25
C SER A 213 -12.07 9.41 -10.35
N LEU A 214 -13.17 9.59 -11.10
CA LEU A 214 -13.33 10.70 -12.07
C LEU A 214 -13.23 12.07 -11.39
N GLY A 215 -13.85 12.24 -10.23
CA GLY A 215 -13.70 13.46 -9.44
C GLY A 215 -12.25 13.72 -9.04
N SER A 216 -11.54 12.67 -8.64
CA SER A 216 -10.12 12.77 -8.24
C SER A 216 -9.21 13.15 -9.43
N ILE A 217 -9.37 12.53 -10.59
CA ILE A 217 -8.53 12.82 -11.76
C ILE A 217 -8.77 14.25 -12.27
N LYS A 218 -10.03 14.73 -12.19
CA LYS A 218 -10.39 16.10 -12.59
C LYS A 218 -9.84 17.17 -11.63
N SER A 219 -9.83 16.90 -10.32
CA SER A 219 -9.46 17.88 -9.28
C SER A 219 -8.00 17.83 -8.87
N HIS A 220 -7.37 16.65 -8.91
CA HIS A 220 -6.01 16.43 -8.43
C HIS A 220 -5.03 16.00 -9.52
N HIS A 221 -5.50 15.84 -10.75
CA HIS A 221 -4.68 15.45 -11.91
C HIS A 221 -3.97 14.10 -11.75
N VAL A 222 -4.53 13.20 -10.93
CA VAL A 222 -3.95 11.88 -10.65
C VAL A 222 -4.99 10.79 -10.88
N PRO A 223 -4.68 9.79 -11.73
CA PRO A 223 -5.56 8.67 -12.02
C PRO A 223 -5.57 7.66 -10.86
N LYS A 224 -6.38 7.93 -9.83
CA LYS A 224 -6.55 7.00 -8.69
C LYS A 224 -7.68 6.01 -8.98
N THR A 225 -7.34 4.76 -9.17
CA THR A 225 -8.31 3.67 -9.40
C THR A 225 -8.74 2.93 -8.14
N GLY A 226 -7.99 3.11 -7.03
CA GLY A 226 -8.27 2.47 -5.75
C GLY A 226 -9.49 3.04 -5.00
N SER A 227 -9.88 2.37 -3.92
CA SER A 227 -10.92 2.83 -3.01
C SER A 227 -10.33 3.61 -1.81
N ASP A 228 -11.21 4.05 -0.89
CA ASP A 228 -10.76 4.59 0.41
C ASP A 228 -10.05 3.48 1.20
N ALA A 229 -8.74 3.63 1.41
CA ALA A 229 -7.89 2.60 2.00
C ALA A 229 -8.37 2.13 3.38
N ARG A 230 -8.96 3.02 4.19
CA ARG A 230 -9.46 2.66 5.54
C ARG A 230 -10.80 1.94 5.48
N LYS A 231 -11.68 2.35 4.58
CA LYS A 231 -12.93 1.64 4.37
C LYS A 231 -12.66 0.24 3.84
N LEU A 232 -11.72 0.14 2.91
CA LEU A 232 -11.28 -1.13 2.35
C LEU A 232 -10.62 -2.01 3.43
N GLU A 233 -9.68 -1.51 4.23
CA GLU A 233 -9.06 -2.29 5.30
C GLU A 233 -10.09 -2.82 6.30
N ARG A 234 -11.05 -1.99 6.70
CA ARG A 234 -12.13 -2.40 7.60
C ARG A 234 -12.99 -3.49 7.00
N TRP A 235 -13.38 -3.33 5.75
CA TRP A 235 -14.14 -4.34 5.01
C TRP A 235 -13.37 -5.65 4.89
N LEU A 236 -12.07 -5.57 4.54
CA LEU A 236 -11.19 -6.73 4.45
C LEU A 236 -11.05 -7.46 5.81
N ASN A 237 -10.87 -6.73 6.92
CA ASN A 237 -10.83 -7.32 8.26
C ASN A 237 -12.12 -8.06 8.61
N GLN A 238 -13.26 -7.50 8.23
CA GLN A 238 -14.57 -8.10 8.43
C GLN A 238 -14.72 -9.40 7.63
N VAL A 239 -14.38 -9.35 6.32
CA VAL A 239 -14.46 -10.51 5.42
C VAL A 239 -13.48 -11.59 5.82
N ALA A 240 -12.23 -11.23 6.10
CA ALA A 240 -11.20 -12.14 6.59
C ALA A 240 -11.56 -12.78 7.95
N GLY A 241 -12.50 -12.19 8.69
CA GLY A 241 -12.95 -12.69 9.98
C GLY A 241 -11.85 -12.69 11.04
N ASN A 242 -10.85 -11.80 10.95
CA ASN A 242 -9.69 -11.81 11.84
C ASN A 242 -9.96 -11.25 13.25
N GLY A 243 -11.11 -10.62 13.47
CA GLY A 243 -11.55 -10.10 14.76
C GLY A 243 -10.73 -8.93 15.31
N LEU A 244 -9.82 -8.35 14.51
CA LEU A 244 -8.92 -7.29 14.96
C LEU A 244 -9.68 -6.00 15.30
N ASP A 245 -10.62 -5.58 14.43
CA ASP A 245 -11.37 -4.35 14.63
C ASP A 245 -12.29 -4.42 15.86
N ALA A 246 -12.84 -5.60 16.17
CA ALA A 246 -13.65 -5.80 17.37
C ALA A 246 -12.81 -5.67 18.66
N ARG A 247 -11.57 -6.24 18.63
CA ARG A 247 -10.64 -6.21 19.77
C ARG A 247 -9.92 -4.87 19.95
N LEU A 248 -9.90 -4.02 18.95
CA LEU A 248 -9.39 -2.64 19.06
C LEU A 248 -10.51 -1.60 19.17
N GLY A 249 -11.78 -2.03 19.10
CA GLY A 249 -12.96 -1.21 19.26
C GLY A 249 -13.34 -0.96 20.72
N TRP A 250 -14.45 -0.24 20.91
CA TRP A 250 -15.01 0.09 22.23
C TRP A 250 -15.98 -0.98 22.78
N GLY A 251 -16.12 -2.11 22.09
CA GLY A 251 -16.97 -3.23 22.52
C GLY A 251 -16.33 -4.09 23.60
N THR A 252 -17.07 -5.10 24.05
CA THR A 252 -16.63 -6.04 25.11
C THR A 252 -15.29 -6.70 24.80
N GLU A 253 -15.06 -7.15 23.56
CA GLU A 253 -13.77 -7.76 23.14
C GLU A 253 -12.60 -6.77 23.24
N GLY A 254 -12.83 -5.49 22.97
CA GLY A 254 -11.81 -4.44 23.09
C GLY A 254 -11.46 -4.15 24.54
N TRP A 255 -12.45 -4.05 25.41
CA TRP A 255 -12.24 -3.90 26.85
C TRP A 255 -11.56 -5.11 27.47
N GLU A 256 -11.94 -6.32 27.05
CA GLU A 256 -11.30 -7.57 27.47
C GLU A 256 -9.80 -7.60 27.12
N LEU A 257 -9.43 -7.29 25.87
CA LEU A 257 -8.04 -7.22 25.47
C LEU A 257 -7.28 -6.15 26.24
N TRP A 258 -7.88 -4.94 26.39
CA TRP A 258 -7.26 -3.85 27.13
C TRP A 258 -7.02 -4.20 28.61
N TRP A 259 -7.93 -4.97 29.23
CA TRP A 259 -7.79 -5.38 30.61
C TRP A 259 -6.81 -6.53 30.80
N LYS A 260 -6.90 -7.57 29.96
CA LYS A 260 -6.06 -8.78 30.07
C LYS A 260 -4.64 -8.56 29.60
N ASP A 261 -4.43 -7.69 28.59
CA ASP A 261 -3.13 -7.50 27.95
C ASP A 261 -2.92 -6.06 27.48
N ARG A 262 -2.69 -5.19 28.44
CA ARG A 262 -2.47 -3.76 28.18
C ARG A 262 -1.26 -3.48 27.29
N GLU A 263 -0.22 -4.27 27.40
CA GLU A 263 1.00 -4.09 26.61
C GLU A 263 0.72 -4.38 25.14
N LEU A 264 0.15 -5.55 24.86
CA LEU A 264 -0.23 -5.90 23.51
C LEU A 264 -1.23 -4.89 22.91
N TYR A 265 -2.25 -4.50 23.68
CA TYR A 265 -3.19 -3.46 23.25
C TYR A 265 -2.49 -2.15 22.85
N LYS A 266 -1.51 -1.70 23.65
CA LYS A 266 -0.69 -0.51 23.34
C LYS A 266 0.15 -0.71 22.07
N LEU A 267 0.75 -1.89 21.88
CA LEU A 267 1.53 -2.19 20.69
C LEU A 267 0.66 -2.21 19.44
N LEU A 268 -0.55 -2.75 19.52
CA LEU A 268 -1.49 -2.79 18.39
C LEU A 268 -2.08 -1.41 18.04
N THR A 269 -2.23 -0.52 19.03
CA THR A 269 -2.85 0.80 18.81
C THR A 269 -1.85 1.91 18.55
N ASN A 270 -0.73 1.91 19.25
CA ASN A 270 0.27 2.98 19.24
C ASN A 270 1.65 2.51 18.71
N GLY A 271 1.79 1.23 18.40
CA GLY A 271 3.00 0.66 17.82
C GLY A 271 3.01 0.69 16.29
N VAL A 272 4.00 0.02 15.71
CA VAL A 272 4.14 -0.15 14.26
C VAL A 272 2.96 -0.95 13.72
N ASP A 273 2.31 -0.43 12.70
CA ASP A 273 1.23 -1.15 12.01
C ASP A 273 1.82 -2.24 11.11
N THR A 274 1.65 -3.50 11.50
CA THR A 274 2.25 -4.67 10.86
C THR A 274 1.18 -5.64 10.36
N PRO A 275 1.49 -6.47 9.34
CA PRO A 275 0.58 -7.54 8.88
C PRO A 275 0.34 -8.62 9.96
N PHE A 276 1.21 -8.71 10.97
CA PHE A 276 1.09 -9.72 12.03
C PHE A 276 -0.14 -9.53 12.92
N ALA A 277 -0.62 -8.28 13.06
CA ALA A 277 -1.82 -7.97 13.84
C ALA A 277 -3.06 -8.69 13.29
N GLN A 278 -3.16 -8.85 11.97
CA GLN A 278 -4.29 -9.50 11.30
C GLN A 278 -4.26 -11.03 11.41
N ARG A 279 -3.14 -11.60 11.86
CA ARG A 279 -2.95 -13.04 12.09
C ARG A 279 -2.86 -13.42 13.57
N LEU A 280 -3.12 -12.45 14.46
CA LEU A 280 -2.93 -12.60 15.91
C LEU A 280 -4.03 -13.43 16.57
N PHE A 281 -5.26 -13.36 16.08
CA PHE A 281 -6.41 -14.00 16.68
C PHE A 281 -6.96 -15.10 15.77
N ASP A 282 -7.60 -16.10 16.35
CA ASP A 282 -8.34 -17.10 15.60
C ASP A 282 -9.50 -16.47 14.84
N GLY A 283 -9.78 -17.00 13.68
CA GLY A 283 -10.91 -16.55 12.86
C GLY A 283 -12.23 -16.90 13.53
N ARG A 284 -13.27 -16.14 13.22
CA ARG A 284 -14.63 -16.41 13.71
C ARG A 284 -15.08 -17.79 13.26
N LEU A 285 -15.76 -18.51 14.17
CA LEU A 285 -16.32 -19.84 13.89
C LEU A 285 -15.31 -20.84 13.31
N GLY A 286 -14.03 -20.74 13.71
CA GLY A 286 -12.98 -21.62 13.22
C GLY A 286 -12.61 -21.43 11.75
N SER A 287 -12.97 -20.28 11.15
CA SER A 287 -12.69 -19.99 9.74
C SER A 287 -11.21 -20.03 9.38
N ARG A 288 -10.34 -19.69 10.32
CA ARG A 288 -8.89 -19.81 10.20
C ARG A 288 -8.24 -19.86 11.57
N MET A 289 -7.06 -20.45 11.64
CA MET A 289 -6.23 -20.46 12.84
C MET A 289 -5.36 -19.19 12.92
N ARG A 290 -5.11 -18.73 14.14
CA ARG A 290 -4.09 -17.71 14.41
C ARG A 290 -2.71 -18.21 13.97
N TRP A 291 -1.82 -17.29 13.67
CA TRP A 291 -0.41 -17.61 13.56
C TRP A 291 0.23 -17.47 14.96
N GLU A 292 0.78 -18.51 15.50
CA GLU A 292 1.35 -18.52 16.86
C GLU A 292 2.53 -17.54 17.00
N GLY A 293 3.33 -17.38 15.96
CA GLY A 293 4.42 -16.42 15.92
C GLY A 293 4.01 -14.96 15.86
N ALA A 294 2.73 -14.63 15.60
CA ALA A 294 2.26 -13.27 15.37
C ALA A 294 2.56 -12.32 16.53
N ARG A 295 2.34 -12.79 17.75
CA ARG A 295 2.58 -11.99 18.96
C ARG A 295 4.06 -11.63 19.11
N ARG A 296 4.96 -12.60 19.01
CA ARG A 296 6.40 -12.39 19.06
C ARG A 296 6.87 -11.45 17.96
N ALA A 297 6.33 -11.59 16.73
CA ALA A 297 6.65 -10.73 15.62
C ALA A 297 6.18 -9.27 15.85
N ILE A 298 5.02 -9.04 16.47
CA ILE A 298 4.54 -7.70 16.85
C ILE A 298 5.49 -7.06 17.87
N TYR A 299 5.87 -7.79 18.92
CA TYR A 299 6.83 -7.28 19.91
C TYR A 299 8.16 -6.92 19.28
N ARG A 300 8.72 -7.82 18.46
CA ARG A 300 9.99 -7.61 17.74
C ARG A 300 9.92 -6.39 16.81
N ALA A 301 8.84 -6.22 16.06
CA ALA A 301 8.65 -5.08 15.17
C ALA A 301 8.63 -3.73 15.93
N ASN A 302 8.26 -3.76 17.21
CA ASN A 302 8.27 -2.60 18.09
C ASN A 302 9.55 -2.48 18.94
N GLY A 303 10.61 -3.23 18.63
CA GLY A 303 11.87 -3.22 19.36
C GLY A 303 11.76 -3.75 20.81
N ARG A 304 10.79 -4.64 21.05
CA ARG A 304 10.54 -5.23 22.36
C ARG A 304 10.81 -6.73 22.38
N ASN A 305 11.34 -7.22 23.50
CA ASN A 305 11.45 -8.66 23.74
C ASN A 305 10.10 -9.22 24.20
N TYR A 306 9.69 -10.32 23.64
CA TYR A 306 8.53 -11.07 24.10
C TYR A 306 9.00 -12.15 25.09
N HIS A 307 8.65 -11.99 26.35
CA HIS A 307 8.95 -12.95 27.42
C HIS A 307 7.73 -13.87 27.67
N GLY A 308 7.16 -14.42 26.61
CA GLY A 308 6.06 -15.40 26.71
C GLY A 308 6.57 -16.79 27.05
N VAL A 309 5.65 -17.68 27.50
CA VAL A 309 5.89 -19.09 27.81
C VAL A 309 6.81 -19.68 26.73
N LYS A 310 7.86 -20.42 27.16
CA LYS A 310 8.78 -21.12 26.25
C LYS A 310 7.98 -21.87 25.20
N GLU A 311 7.92 -21.35 23.98
CA GLU A 311 7.53 -22.13 22.82
C GLU A 311 8.57 -23.24 22.71
N VAL A 312 8.13 -24.47 22.73
CA VAL A 312 8.96 -25.62 22.40
C VAL A 312 9.50 -25.31 21.00
N GLU A 313 10.79 -25.06 20.89
CA GLU A 313 11.48 -25.02 19.60
C GLU A 313 11.21 -26.37 18.96
N VAL A 314 10.32 -26.39 17.97
CA VAL A 314 10.27 -27.48 17.02
C VAL A 314 11.54 -27.30 16.20
N GLU A 315 12.59 -28.03 16.59
CA GLU A 315 13.74 -28.32 15.73
C GLU A 315 13.19 -29.03 14.49
N GLY A 316 12.87 -28.25 13.47
CA GLY A 316 12.32 -28.66 12.20
C GLY A 316 13.32 -28.34 11.10
N ASP A 317 14.10 -29.33 10.72
CA ASP A 317 14.70 -29.56 9.39
C ASP A 317 15.33 -28.33 8.68
N SER A 318 16.50 -27.94 9.15
CA SER A 318 17.47 -27.19 8.33
C SER A 318 18.66 -28.04 7.84
N GLU A 319 18.53 -29.38 7.85
CA GLU A 319 19.53 -30.28 7.25
C GLU A 319 18.88 -31.13 6.17
N ARG A 320 18.77 -30.61 4.95
CA ARG A 320 18.72 -31.37 3.67
C ARG A 320 18.60 -30.46 2.46
N VAL A 321 19.61 -29.65 2.17
CA VAL A 321 19.94 -29.22 0.80
C VAL A 321 21.41 -28.83 0.75
N GLU A 322 22.31 -29.73 1.11
CA GLU A 322 23.71 -29.69 0.65
C GLU A 322 24.15 -31.13 0.49
N GLY A 323 24.07 -31.64 -0.72
CA GLY A 323 24.62 -32.94 -1.06
C GLY A 323 23.89 -33.61 -2.21
N ASP A 324 24.02 -33.07 -3.42
CA ASP A 324 24.13 -33.86 -4.66
C ASP A 324 24.35 -32.92 -5.88
N ALA A 325 25.60 -32.51 -6.03
CA ALA A 325 26.09 -31.92 -7.28
C ALA A 325 27.56 -32.26 -7.51
N THR A 326 27.89 -33.58 -7.36
CA THR A 326 29.16 -34.10 -7.88
C THR A 326 29.00 -35.60 -8.12
N ALA A 327 28.47 -35.95 -9.29
CA ALA A 327 28.75 -37.18 -10.04
C ALA A 327 27.79 -37.31 -11.22
N ALA A 328 28.21 -36.86 -12.39
CA ALA A 328 28.03 -37.52 -13.69
C ALA A 328 28.58 -36.62 -14.78
N GLY A 329 29.72 -36.98 -15.28
CA GLY A 329 30.19 -37.26 -16.60
C GLY A 329 30.08 -36.19 -17.67
#